data_e0fdb3b11287bff38cbf7003707f82c6
#
_entry.id   e0fdb3b11287bff38cbf7003707f82c6
#
_cell.length_a   1.000
_cell.length_b   1.000
_cell.length_c   1.000
_cell.angle_alpha   90.00
_cell.angle_beta   90.00
_cell.angle_gamma   90.00
#
_symmetry.space_group_name_H-M   'P 1'
#
loop_
_entity.id
_entity.type
_entity.pdbx_description
1 polymer ?
#
loop_
_entity_poly.entity_id
_entity_poly.type
_entity_poly.pdbx_seq_one_letter_code
_entity_poly.pdbx_strand_id
1 'polypeptide(L)'
;MKLEELLKRIENELKFRNYSRKTIKSYLICLADYFRYIKNVVKDPDIGLIKRYLLEKQDRGQASQTINLYLNAIKYFYREIFKNNVPLDIKFAKTASKLPVVLSKKEIEKIIDSISNKKHMLLIALSYGAGFRVSEAINLKIKDVNLAELTIHLKGAKGNKDRLTIFPERVKAGLAEIMALRDKNDFVFASERGGHLTERSAQMVFENALKRCHINKEATFHSLRHSFATHLLENGVDVRYVQELLGHANIRTTQIYTKVTNPSLKKIKSPLE
;
A
#
# COMPACT_ATOMS: atom_id res chain seq x y z
N MET A 1 -12.78 8.82 -33.72
CA MET A 1 -13.12 7.81 -32.67
C MET A 1 -13.73 8.56 -31.50
N LYS A 2 -14.87 8.13 -30.99
CA LYS A 2 -15.51 8.74 -29.82
C LYS A 2 -14.64 8.46 -28.57
N LEU A 3 -14.63 9.38 -27.61
CA LEU A 3 -13.84 9.26 -26.37
C LEU A 3 -14.13 7.94 -25.64
N GLU A 4 -15.38 7.54 -25.57
CA GLU A 4 -15.80 6.30 -24.90
C GLU A 4 -15.22 5.05 -25.56
N GLU A 5 -15.19 5.00 -26.89
CA GLU A 5 -14.60 3.89 -27.66
C GLU A 5 -13.08 3.79 -27.40
N LEU A 6 -12.40 4.95 -27.35
CA LEU A 6 -10.98 5.01 -27.05
C LEU A 6 -10.68 4.52 -25.62
N LEU A 7 -11.43 5.00 -24.63
CA LEU A 7 -11.27 4.57 -23.25
C LEU A 7 -11.56 3.07 -23.07
N LYS A 8 -12.56 2.54 -23.79
CA LYS A 8 -12.86 1.11 -23.78
C LYS A 8 -11.73 0.26 -24.36
N ARG A 9 -11.14 0.72 -25.46
CA ARG A 9 -9.95 0.07 -26.06
C ARG A 9 -8.79 0.05 -25.08
N ILE A 10 -8.51 1.16 -24.40
CA ILE A 10 -7.46 1.27 -23.38
C ILE A 10 -7.74 0.32 -22.21
N GLU A 11 -8.98 0.28 -21.72
CA GLU A 11 -9.41 -0.63 -20.66
C GLU A 11 -9.14 -2.10 -21.02
N ASN A 12 -9.52 -2.51 -22.23
CA ASN A 12 -9.33 -3.87 -22.71
C ASN A 12 -7.84 -4.23 -22.82
N GLU A 13 -6.99 -3.33 -23.32
CA GLU A 13 -5.55 -3.55 -23.40
C GLU A 13 -4.90 -3.68 -22.01
N LEU A 14 -5.31 -2.83 -21.06
CA LEU A 14 -4.84 -2.92 -19.69
C LEU A 14 -5.29 -4.24 -19.01
N LYS A 15 -6.51 -4.71 -19.31
CA LYS A 15 -7.02 -6.00 -18.83
C LYS A 15 -6.24 -7.17 -19.45
N PHE A 16 -6.02 -7.13 -20.76
CA PHE A 16 -5.23 -8.14 -21.47
C PHE A 16 -3.82 -8.29 -20.88
N ARG A 17 -3.19 -7.16 -20.51
CA ARG A 17 -1.87 -7.14 -19.83
C ARG A 17 -1.94 -7.41 -18.33
N ASN A 18 -3.08 -7.86 -17.83
CA ASN A 18 -3.28 -8.22 -16.42
C ASN A 18 -2.95 -7.11 -15.41
N TYR A 19 -3.22 -5.85 -15.77
CA TYR A 19 -3.11 -4.74 -14.82
C TYR A 19 -4.17 -4.85 -13.73
N SER A 20 -3.83 -4.42 -12.50
CA SER A 20 -4.79 -4.41 -11.39
C SER A 20 -6.00 -3.51 -11.69
N ARG A 21 -7.18 -3.90 -11.20
CA ARG A 21 -8.41 -3.08 -11.33
C ARG A 21 -8.21 -1.63 -10.86
N LYS A 22 -7.42 -1.43 -9.80
CA LYS A 22 -7.09 -0.11 -9.26
C LYS A 22 -6.24 0.71 -10.22
N THR A 23 -5.23 0.08 -10.86
CA THR A 23 -4.39 0.72 -11.88
C THR A 23 -5.20 1.09 -13.11
N ILE A 24 -6.05 0.16 -13.60
CA ILE A 24 -6.93 0.40 -14.75
C ILE A 24 -7.82 1.62 -14.49
N LYS A 25 -8.53 1.64 -13.35
CA LYS A 25 -9.39 2.77 -12.97
C LYS A 25 -8.61 4.09 -12.92
N SER A 26 -7.43 4.10 -12.31
CA SER A 26 -6.60 5.29 -12.18
C SER A 26 -6.13 5.81 -13.55
N TYR A 27 -5.66 4.91 -14.42
CA TYR A 27 -5.22 5.29 -15.76
C TYR A 27 -6.37 5.83 -16.62
N LEU A 28 -7.55 5.20 -16.57
CA LEU A 28 -8.72 5.67 -17.31
C LEU A 28 -9.16 7.07 -16.85
N ILE A 29 -9.14 7.35 -15.53
CA ILE A 29 -9.46 8.68 -15.00
C ILE A 29 -8.44 9.72 -15.52
N CYS A 30 -7.14 9.42 -15.41
CA CYS A 30 -6.09 10.32 -15.88
C CYS A 30 -6.18 10.60 -17.38
N LEU A 31 -6.41 9.55 -18.19
CA LEU A 31 -6.50 9.69 -19.63
C LEU A 31 -7.80 10.38 -20.09
N ALA A 32 -8.94 10.10 -19.44
CA ALA A 32 -10.17 10.81 -19.73
C ALA A 32 -10.05 12.32 -19.49
N ASP A 33 -9.35 12.71 -18.41
CA ASP A 33 -9.09 14.11 -18.09
C ASP A 33 -8.11 14.74 -19.10
N TYR A 34 -7.03 14.06 -19.46
CA TYR A 34 -6.10 14.51 -20.49
C TYR A 34 -6.77 14.65 -21.87
N PHE A 35 -7.59 13.70 -22.30
CA PHE A 35 -8.27 13.77 -23.60
C PHE A 35 -9.26 14.94 -23.65
N ARG A 36 -9.98 15.24 -22.57
CA ARG A 36 -10.81 16.45 -22.51
C ARG A 36 -9.97 17.72 -22.67
N TYR A 37 -8.80 17.78 -22.06
CA TYR A 37 -7.88 18.91 -22.18
C TYR A 37 -7.44 19.15 -23.63
N ILE A 38 -7.14 18.09 -24.37
CA ILE A 38 -6.78 18.19 -25.80
C ILE A 38 -8.01 18.17 -26.71
N LYS A 39 -9.22 18.48 -26.19
CA LYS A 39 -10.50 18.54 -26.92
C LYS A 39 -10.83 17.27 -27.71
N ASN A 40 -10.41 16.10 -27.17
CA ASN A 40 -10.59 14.77 -27.76
C ASN A 40 -9.92 14.59 -29.14
N VAL A 41 -9.04 15.49 -29.55
CA VAL A 41 -8.27 15.37 -30.79
C VAL A 41 -6.96 14.69 -30.51
N VAL A 42 -6.92 13.35 -30.69
CA VAL A 42 -5.71 12.55 -30.49
C VAL A 42 -4.85 12.65 -31.75
N LYS A 43 -3.67 13.26 -31.60
CA LYS A 43 -2.62 13.39 -32.62
C LYS A 43 -1.32 12.84 -32.07
N ASP A 44 -0.26 12.94 -32.86
CA ASP A 44 1.11 12.68 -32.36
C ASP A 44 1.39 13.46 -31.07
N PRO A 45 2.19 12.90 -30.17
CA PRO A 45 2.42 13.51 -28.86
C PRO A 45 3.13 14.86 -29.00
N ASP A 46 2.47 15.92 -28.56
CA ASP A 46 3.06 17.23 -28.38
C ASP A 46 3.61 17.36 -26.95
N ILE A 47 4.94 17.30 -26.84
CA ILE A 47 5.65 17.40 -25.55
C ILE A 47 5.36 18.73 -24.86
N GLY A 48 5.25 19.84 -25.61
CA GLY A 48 4.95 21.15 -25.07
C GLY A 48 3.54 21.21 -24.46
N LEU A 49 2.56 20.64 -25.16
CA LEU A 49 1.17 20.56 -24.71
C LEU A 49 1.03 19.68 -23.47
N ILE A 50 1.71 18.52 -23.46
CA ILE A 50 1.71 17.61 -22.29
C ILE A 50 2.33 18.30 -21.08
N LYS A 51 3.46 18.98 -21.24
CA LYS A 51 4.10 19.73 -20.15
C LYS A 51 3.18 20.83 -19.60
N ARG A 52 2.53 21.62 -20.46
CA ARG A 52 1.54 22.63 -20.04
C ARG A 52 0.42 22.03 -19.23
N TYR A 53 -0.17 20.94 -19.73
CA TYR A 53 -1.23 20.22 -19.01
C TYR A 53 -0.80 19.78 -17.60
N LEU A 54 0.41 19.22 -17.48
CA LEU A 54 0.93 18.77 -16.18
C LEU A 54 1.26 19.94 -15.24
N LEU A 55 1.77 21.07 -15.78
CA LEU A 55 1.99 22.29 -15.01
C LEU A 55 0.69 22.89 -14.48
N GLU A 56 -0.36 22.97 -15.29
CA GLU A 56 -1.68 23.42 -14.82
C GLU A 56 -2.22 22.55 -13.66
N LYS A 57 -1.95 21.24 -13.67
CA LYS A 57 -2.32 20.36 -12.55
C LYS A 57 -1.50 20.69 -11.29
N GLN A 58 -0.22 21.01 -11.45
CA GLN A 58 0.66 21.41 -10.36
C GLN A 58 0.21 22.75 -9.78
N ASP A 59 -0.11 23.74 -10.62
CA ASP A 59 -0.58 25.07 -10.21
C ASP A 59 -1.91 24.98 -9.44
N ARG A 60 -2.74 23.98 -9.74
CA ARG A 60 -3.95 23.64 -8.97
C ARG A 60 -3.65 22.89 -7.66
N GLY A 61 -2.39 22.78 -7.24
CA GLY A 61 -1.98 22.17 -5.96
C GLY A 61 -1.94 20.65 -5.94
N GLN A 62 -1.95 19.97 -7.10
CA GLN A 62 -1.85 18.52 -7.11
C GLN A 62 -0.45 18.05 -6.72
N ALA A 63 -0.40 16.99 -5.88
CA ALA A 63 0.87 16.43 -5.41
C ALA A 63 1.70 15.83 -6.55
N SER A 64 3.04 15.90 -6.45
CA SER A 64 3.98 15.36 -7.45
C SER A 64 3.72 13.90 -7.80
N GLN A 65 3.28 13.07 -6.83
CA GLN A 65 2.92 11.67 -7.07
C GLN A 65 1.72 11.55 -8.02
N THR A 66 0.73 12.45 -7.87
CA THR A 66 -0.46 12.50 -8.75
C THR A 66 -0.04 12.96 -10.15
N ILE A 67 0.80 14.00 -10.27
CA ILE A 67 1.35 14.46 -11.55
C ILE A 67 2.09 13.31 -12.27
N ASN A 68 2.90 12.57 -11.52
CA ASN A 68 3.62 11.41 -12.06
C ASN A 68 2.69 10.28 -12.50
N LEU A 69 1.54 10.11 -11.85
CA LEU A 69 0.51 9.15 -12.29
C LEU A 69 -0.11 9.57 -13.64
N TYR A 70 -0.45 10.85 -13.80
CA TYR A 70 -0.90 11.40 -15.08
C TYR A 70 0.12 11.17 -16.19
N LEU A 71 1.39 11.51 -15.93
CA LEU A 71 2.46 11.32 -16.89
C LEU A 71 2.66 9.84 -17.27
N ASN A 72 2.59 8.94 -16.31
CA ASN A 72 2.66 7.49 -16.56
C ASN A 72 1.52 7.02 -17.45
N ALA A 73 0.29 7.45 -17.18
CA ALA A 73 -0.88 7.09 -18.00
C ALA A 73 -0.74 7.63 -19.44
N ILE A 74 -0.29 8.88 -19.61
CA ILE A 74 -0.06 9.50 -20.92
C ILE A 74 1.06 8.76 -21.68
N LYS A 75 2.21 8.48 -21.02
CA LYS A 75 3.30 7.69 -21.62
C LYS A 75 2.83 6.29 -22.04
N TYR A 76 2.06 5.62 -21.18
CA TYR A 76 1.47 4.32 -21.51
C TYR A 76 0.59 4.41 -22.77
N PHE A 77 -0.32 5.40 -22.82
CA PHE A 77 -1.22 5.59 -23.94
C PHE A 77 -0.45 5.76 -25.27
N TYR A 78 0.46 6.70 -25.34
CA TYR A 78 1.19 6.99 -26.58
C TYR A 78 2.08 5.82 -27.00
N ARG A 79 2.75 5.14 -26.05
CA ARG A 79 3.62 4.01 -26.35
C ARG A 79 2.85 2.75 -26.75
N GLU A 80 1.84 2.38 -25.98
CA GLU A 80 1.22 1.06 -26.10
C GLU A 80 -0.06 1.05 -26.95
N ILE A 81 -0.83 2.11 -26.94
CA ILE A 81 -2.14 2.21 -27.62
C ILE A 81 -2.00 2.94 -28.96
N PHE A 82 -1.36 4.09 -28.92
CA PHE A 82 -1.14 4.91 -30.10
C PHE A 82 0.03 4.38 -30.95
N LYS A 83 0.90 3.53 -30.36
CA LYS A 83 2.08 2.91 -30.96
C LYS A 83 3.04 3.95 -31.59
N ASN A 84 3.18 5.10 -30.96
CA ASN A 84 4.14 6.10 -31.38
C ASN A 84 5.56 5.66 -30.97
N ASN A 85 6.46 5.55 -31.92
CA ASN A 85 7.83 5.13 -31.72
C ASN A 85 8.73 6.25 -31.17
N VAL A 86 8.26 7.49 -31.10
CA VAL A 86 9.01 8.61 -30.52
C VAL A 86 8.95 8.56 -29.00
N PRO A 87 10.07 8.43 -28.29
CA PRO A 87 10.07 8.43 -26.84
C PRO A 87 9.59 9.78 -26.29
N LEU A 88 8.61 9.74 -25.38
CA LEU A 88 8.21 10.92 -24.61
C LEU A 88 9.26 11.23 -23.54
N ASP A 89 10.28 12.02 -23.92
CA ASP A 89 11.32 12.44 -22.97
C ASP A 89 10.80 13.58 -22.06
N ILE A 90 9.90 13.20 -21.15
CA ILE A 90 9.42 14.06 -20.07
C ILE A 90 9.86 13.42 -18.75
N LYS A 91 10.65 14.14 -17.97
CA LYS A 91 11.11 13.71 -16.65
C LYS A 91 9.96 13.74 -15.64
N PHE A 92 9.97 12.79 -14.71
CA PHE A 92 9.03 12.77 -13.60
C PHE A 92 9.29 13.95 -12.63
N ALA A 93 8.22 14.49 -12.05
CA ALA A 93 8.32 15.47 -10.99
C ALA A 93 9.06 14.86 -9.78
N LYS A 94 9.97 15.64 -9.19
CA LYS A 94 10.66 15.25 -7.97
C LYS A 94 9.65 15.05 -6.85
N THR A 95 9.73 13.93 -6.16
CA THR A 95 8.90 13.65 -5.00
C THR A 95 9.73 13.76 -3.73
N ALA A 96 9.20 14.45 -2.72
CA ALA A 96 9.85 14.49 -1.43
C ALA A 96 9.87 13.08 -0.81
N SER A 97 11.05 12.65 -0.38
CA SER A 97 11.21 11.40 0.37
C SER A 97 10.95 11.71 1.84
N LYS A 98 9.70 11.58 2.28
CA LYS A 98 9.38 11.63 3.72
C LYS A 98 9.81 10.32 4.38
N LEU A 99 10.38 10.42 5.57
CA LEU A 99 10.63 9.24 6.39
C LEU A 99 9.28 8.60 6.80
N PRO A 100 9.21 7.28 6.89
CA PRO A 100 7.99 6.60 7.32
C PRO A 100 7.65 6.96 8.77
N VAL A 101 6.37 7.15 9.04
CA VAL A 101 5.88 7.36 10.40
C VAL A 101 5.90 6.01 11.12
N VAL A 102 6.68 5.96 12.20
CA VAL A 102 6.84 4.78 13.06
C VAL A 102 6.18 5.03 14.41
N LEU A 103 5.35 4.08 14.83
CA LEU A 103 4.77 4.05 16.16
C LEU A 103 5.67 3.23 17.09
N SER A 104 5.89 3.69 18.31
CA SER A 104 6.62 2.92 19.33
C SER A 104 5.82 1.67 19.77
N LYS A 105 6.49 0.69 20.37
CA LYS A 105 5.81 -0.52 20.91
C LYS A 105 4.70 -0.14 21.90
N LYS A 106 4.96 0.82 22.79
CA LYS A 106 3.95 1.33 23.75
C LYS A 106 2.74 1.97 23.06
N GLU A 107 2.95 2.74 21.98
CA GLU A 107 1.83 3.32 21.21
C GLU A 107 1.01 2.23 20.52
N ILE A 108 1.66 1.21 19.95
CA ILE A 108 0.98 0.06 19.34
C ILE A 108 0.12 -0.69 20.37
N GLU A 109 0.67 -0.99 21.54
CA GLU A 109 -0.06 -1.65 22.63
C GLU A 109 -1.27 -0.82 23.05
N LYS A 110 -1.08 0.48 23.29
CA LYS A 110 -2.17 1.40 23.63
C LYS A 110 -3.28 1.43 22.56
N ILE A 111 -2.90 1.40 21.27
CA ILE A 111 -3.85 1.33 20.17
C ILE A 111 -4.66 0.03 20.23
N ILE A 112 -3.99 -1.11 20.38
CA ILE A 112 -4.63 -2.44 20.42
C ILE A 112 -5.62 -2.50 21.61
N ASP A 113 -5.18 -2.09 22.79
CA ASP A 113 -5.97 -2.15 24.02
C ASP A 113 -7.17 -1.18 24.00
N SER A 114 -7.11 -0.10 23.19
CA SER A 114 -8.22 0.84 23.02
C SER A 114 -9.39 0.29 22.19
N ILE A 115 -9.24 -0.86 21.53
CA ILE A 115 -10.24 -1.40 20.61
C ILE A 115 -11.08 -2.45 21.32
N SER A 116 -12.34 -2.12 21.61
CA SER A 116 -13.28 -3.03 22.30
C SER A 116 -13.77 -4.20 21.45
N ASN A 117 -13.94 -4.00 20.12
CA ASN A 117 -14.36 -5.07 19.24
C ASN A 117 -13.21 -6.06 18.99
N LYS A 118 -13.36 -7.30 19.47
CA LYS A 118 -12.33 -8.35 19.42
C LYS A 118 -11.81 -8.62 18.00
N LYS A 119 -12.68 -8.69 16.99
CA LYS A 119 -12.29 -8.88 15.59
C LYS A 119 -11.44 -7.71 15.08
N HIS A 120 -11.80 -6.47 15.39
CA HIS A 120 -11.05 -5.28 15.00
C HIS A 120 -9.71 -5.19 15.74
N MET A 121 -9.68 -5.52 17.01
CA MET A 121 -8.45 -5.57 17.81
C MET A 121 -7.47 -6.59 17.22
N LEU A 122 -7.94 -7.81 16.91
CA LEU A 122 -7.12 -8.85 16.28
C LEU A 122 -6.64 -8.45 14.88
N LEU A 123 -7.48 -7.74 14.10
CA LEU A 123 -7.06 -7.20 12.78
C LEU A 123 -5.85 -6.27 12.92
N ILE A 124 -5.88 -5.34 13.86
CA ILE A 124 -4.77 -4.38 14.08
C ILE A 124 -3.54 -5.10 14.64
N ALA A 125 -3.72 -5.95 15.65
CA ALA A 125 -2.64 -6.70 16.26
C ALA A 125 -1.93 -7.62 15.27
N LEU A 126 -2.68 -8.36 14.44
CA LEU A 126 -2.11 -9.23 13.42
C LEU A 126 -1.45 -8.42 12.30
N SER A 127 -2.05 -7.29 11.88
CA SER A 127 -1.47 -6.45 10.85
C SER A 127 -0.12 -5.86 11.26
N TYR A 128 0.04 -5.49 12.51
CA TYR A 128 1.33 -5.11 13.06
C TYR A 128 2.26 -6.32 13.19
N GLY A 129 1.85 -7.39 13.88
CA GLY A 129 2.71 -8.51 14.22
C GLY A 129 3.18 -9.36 13.03
N ALA A 130 2.46 -9.31 11.90
CA ALA A 130 2.81 -10.01 10.66
C ALA A 130 3.25 -9.07 9.53
N GLY A 131 3.25 -7.76 9.75
CA GLY A 131 3.67 -6.75 8.78
C GLY A 131 2.78 -6.65 7.54
N PHE A 132 1.46 -6.78 7.69
CA PHE A 132 0.52 -6.80 6.56
C PHE A 132 0.35 -5.44 5.87
N ARG A 133 0.08 -5.50 4.56
CA ARG A 133 -0.64 -4.41 3.87
C ARG A 133 -2.13 -4.51 4.22
N VAL A 134 -2.86 -3.40 4.17
CA VAL A 134 -4.31 -3.41 4.45
C VAL A 134 -5.06 -4.42 3.58
N SER A 135 -4.73 -4.49 2.30
CA SER A 135 -5.34 -5.46 1.36
C SER A 135 -5.02 -6.92 1.71
N GLU A 136 -3.83 -7.21 2.24
CA GLU A 136 -3.45 -8.55 2.69
C GLU A 136 -4.23 -8.95 3.94
N ALA A 137 -4.36 -8.03 4.90
CA ALA A 137 -5.10 -8.27 6.13
C ALA A 137 -6.58 -8.59 5.88
N ILE A 138 -7.26 -7.80 5.03
CA ILE A 138 -8.70 -8.01 4.77
C ILE A 138 -9.00 -9.22 3.88
N ASN A 139 -8.06 -9.63 3.02
CA ASN A 139 -8.21 -10.77 2.14
C ASN A 139 -7.66 -12.09 2.72
N LEU A 140 -7.16 -12.07 3.96
CA LEU A 140 -6.61 -13.26 4.63
C LEU A 140 -7.70 -14.31 4.82
N LYS A 141 -7.47 -15.53 4.34
CA LYS A 141 -8.36 -16.67 4.50
C LYS A 141 -7.89 -17.57 5.64
N ILE A 142 -8.83 -18.29 6.25
CA ILE A 142 -8.55 -19.19 7.37
C ILE A 142 -7.51 -20.26 6.97
N LYS A 143 -7.61 -20.83 5.77
CA LYS A 143 -6.65 -21.81 5.23
C LYS A 143 -5.22 -21.34 5.05
N ASP A 144 -5.02 -20.01 5.01
CA ASP A 144 -3.70 -19.40 4.81
C ASP A 144 -2.98 -19.15 6.15
N VAL A 145 -3.62 -19.47 7.28
CA VAL A 145 -3.08 -19.32 8.64
C VAL A 145 -2.71 -20.69 9.21
N ASN A 146 -1.45 -20.89 9.55
CA ASN A 146 -0.99 -22.08 10.26
C ASN A 146 -0.70 -21.74 11.72
N LEU A 147 -1.66 -22.09 12.60
CA LEU A 147 -1.55 -21.83 14.05
C LEU A 147 -0.53 -22.76 14.75
N ALA A 148 -0.21 -23.91 14.17
CA ALA A 148 0.76 -24.84 14.77
C ALA A 148 2.19 -24.33 14.53
N GLU A 149 2.50 -23.95 13.29
CA GLU A 149 3.84 -23.48 12.89
C GLU A 149 4.04 -21.97 13.08
N LEU A 150 3.01 -21.25 13.54
CA LEU A 150 3.03 -19.80 13.70
C LEU A 150 3.45 -19.05 12.41
N THR A 151 2.86 -19.47 11.29
CA THR A 151 3.14 -18.90 9.97
C THR A 151 1.86 -18.50 9.23
N ILE A 152 1.99 -17.56 8.31
CA ILE A 152 0.91 -17.13 7.42
C ILE A 152 1.42 -17.14 6.00
N HIS A 153 0.67 -17.81 5.11
CA HIS A 153 0.96 -17.86 3.69
C HIS A 153 0.12 -16.84 2.94
N LEU A 154 0.72 -15.74 2.52
CA LEU A 154 0.06 -14.69 1.75
C LEU A 154 0.20 -14.96 0.25
N LYS A 155 -0.95 -15.27 -0.39
CA LYS A 155 -1.03 -15.57 -1.82
C LYS A 155 -1.37 -14.33 -2.62
N GLY A 156 -0.80 -14.23 -3.84
CA GLY A 156 -1.15 -13.17 -4.79
C GLY A 156 -0.87 -11.76 -4.28
N ALA A 157 0.12 -11.57 -3.41
CA ALA A 157 0.56 -10.25 -2.97
C ALA A 157 0.97 -9.37 -4.16
N LYS A 158 1.25 -8.08 -3.95
CA LYS A 158 1.59 -7.11 -5.00
C LYS A 158 2.65 -7.70 -5.97
N GLY A 159 2.28 -7.87 -7.24
CA GLY A 159 3.12 -8.51 -8.27
C GLY A 159 2.93 -10.02 -8.38
N ASN A 160 1.84 -10.56 -7.85
CA ASN A 160 1.46 -11.99 -7.90
C ASN A 160 2.52 -12.94 -7.30
N LYS A 161 3.27 -12.47 -6.28
CA LYS A 161 4.27 -13.27 -5.57
C LYS A 161 3.72 -13.69 -4.22
N ASP A 162 3.75 -14.98 -3.96
CA ASP A 162 3.44 -15.55 -2.65
C ASP A 162 4.59 -15.27 -1.68
N ARG A 163 4.25 -15.13 -0.40
CA ARG A 163 5.24 -15.06 0.66
C ARG A 163 4.74 -15.66 1.95
N LEU A 164 5.66 -16.19 2.73
CA LEU A 164 5.43 -16.53 4.14
C LEU A 164 5.75 -15.33 5.02
N THR A 165 5.00 -15.17 6.09
CA THR A 165 5.31 -14.22 7.16
C THR A 165 5.05 -14.87 8.52
N ILE A 166 5.59 -14.27 9.57
CA ILE A 166 5.43 -14.74 10.94
C ILE A 166 4.02 -14.47 11.46
N PHE A 167 3.55 -15.36 12.32
CA PHE A 167 2.32 -15.22 13.06
C PHE A 167 2.63 -14.91 14.52
N PRO A 168 2.13 -13.79 15.09
CA PRO A 168 2.40 -13.43 16.46
C PRO A 168 1.63 -14.32 17.45
N GLU A 169 2.33 -15.07 18.28
CA GLU A 169 1.74 -16.05 19.21
C GLU A 169 0.69 -15.43 20.15
N ARG A 170 0.91 -14.19 20.58
CA ARG A 170 0.00 -13.44 21.46
C ARG A 170 -1.45 -13.38 20.98
N VAL A 171 -1.70 -13.46 19.67
CA VAL A 171 -3.06 -13.40 19.10
C VAL A 171 -3.62 -14.78 18.72
N LYS A 172 -2.87 -15.86 18.97
CA LYS A 172 -3.23 -17.24 18.59
C LYS A 172 -4.59 -17.66 19.13
N ALA A 173 -4.79 -17.54 20.44
CA ALA A 173 -6.05 -17.93 21.08
C ALA A 173 -7.25 -17.14 20.54
N GLY A 174 -7.11 -15.82 20.43
CA GLY A 174 -8.17 -14.96 19.92
C GLY A 174 -8.51 -15.22 18.44
N LEU A 175 -7.51 -15.51 17.61
CA LEU A 175 -7.74 -15.86 16.21
C LEU A 175 -8.34 -17.25 16.07
N ALA A 176 -7.89 -18.25 16.84
CA ALA A 176 -8.49 -19.56 16.87
C ALA A 176 -9.99 -19.48 17.18
N GLU A 177 -10.39 -18.66 18.15
CA GLU A 177 -11.79 -18.48 18.54
C GLU A 177 -12.63 -17.87 17.41
N ILE A 178 -12.18 -16.78 16.75
CA ILE A 178 -12.96 -16.17 15.67
C ILE A 178 -12.96 -17.01 14.38
N MET A 179 -12.07 -17.97 14.25
CA MET A 179 -12.01 -18.91 13.12
C MET A 179 -12.75 -20.24 13.40
N ALA A 180 -13.03 -20.53 14.67
CA ALA A 180 -13.68 -21.78 15.06
C ALA A 180 -15.00 -21.99 14.31
N LEU A 181 -15.27 -23.24 13.90
CA LEU A 181 -16.50 -23.69 13.22
C LEU A 181 -16.79 -22.97 11.88
N ARG A 182 -15.80 -22.30 11.29
CA ARG A 182 -15.92 -21.61 10.00
C ARG A 182 -15.20 -22.37 8.89
N ASP A 183 -15.65 -22.19 7.64
CA ASP A 183 -15.02 -22.82 6.48
C ASP A 183 -13.60 -22.28 6.26
N LYS A 184 -12.69 -23.17 5.87
CA LYS A 184 -11.28 -22.81 5.59
C LYS A 184 -11.10 -21.78 4.48
N ASN A 185 -12.09 -21.62 3.59
CA ASN A 185 -12.07 -20.62 2.53
C ASN A 185 -12.65 -19.27 2.96
N ASP A 186 -13.23 -19.18 4.14
CA ASP A 186 -13.74 -17.93 4.69
C ASP A 186 -12.60 -16.94 4.96
N PHE A 187 -12.94 -15.65 4.90
CA PHE A 187 -12.02 -14.60 5.31
C PHE A 187 -11.91 -14.55 6.82
N VAL A 188 -10.69 -14.51 7.37
CA VAL A 188 -10.46 -14.38 8.82
C VAL A 188 -11.25 -13.20 9.39
N PHE A 189 -11.18 -12.04 8.72
CA PHE A 189 -11.89 -10.83 9.10
C PHE A 189 -13.12 -10.60 8.20
N ALA A 190 -14.12 -11.47 8.37
CA ALA A 190 -15.37 -11.36 7.63
C ALA A 190 -16.15 -10.10 8.00
N SER A 191 -16.88 -9.55 7.02
CA SER A 191 -17.84 -8.48 7.21
C SER A 191 -19.20 -9.05 7.63
N GLU A 192 -19.93 -8.36 8.49
CA GLU A 192 -21.31 -8.71 8.87
C GLU A 192 -22.29 -8.61 7.68
N ARG A 193 -21.90 -7.86 6.65
CA ARG A 193 -22.67 -7.70 5.40
C ARG A 193 -22.30 -8.76 4.34
N GLY A 194 -21.53 -9.76 4.71
CA GLY A 194 -20.95 -10.77 3.81
C GLY A 194 -19.59 -10.38 3.24
N GLY A 195 -18.83 -11.39 2.83
CA GLY A 195 -17.47 -11.21 2.30
C GLY A 195 -16.46 -10.74 3.36
N HIS A 196 -15.45 -9.98 2.94
CA HIS A 196 -14.41 -9.43 3.81
C HIS A 196 -14.68 -7.96 4.19
N LEU A 197 -13.97 -7.46 5.21
CA LEU A 197 -13.95 -6.02 5.53
C LEU A 197 -13.39 -5.22 4.33
N THR A 198 -13.87 -3.99 4.15
CA THR A 198 -13.28 -3.09 3.15
C THR A 198 -11.95 -2.50 3.64
N GLU A 199 -11.05 -2.11 2.71
CA GLU A 199 -9.83 -1.37 3.07
C GLU A 199 -10.16 -0.14 3.90
N ARG A 200 -11.23 0.60 3.54
CA ARG A 200 -11.66 1.80 4.26
C ARG A 200 -12.13 1.49 5.67
N SER A 201 -12.88 0.38 5.88
CA SER A 201 -13.30 -0.03 7.22
C SER A 201 -12.10 -0.35 8.11
N ALA A 202 -11.11 -1.10 7.59
CA ALA A 202 -9.89 -1.41 8.33
C ALA A 202 -9.08 -0.14 8.69
N GLN A 203 -8.98 0.80 7.74
CA GLN A 203 -8.33 2.09 7.97
C GLN A 203 -9.06 2.91 9.04
N MET A 204 -10.41 2.97 9.00
CA MET A 204 -11.21 3.67 9.99
C MET A 204 -11.07 3.08 11.39
N VAL A 205 -10.98 1.76 11.52
CA VAL A 205 -10.68 1.11 12.82
C VAL A 205 -9.38 1.66 13.41
N PHE A 206 -8.34 1.74 12.60
CA PHE A 206 -7.05 2.26 13.02
C PHE A 206 -7.09 3.77 13.33
N GLU A 207 -7.68 4.57 12.44
CA GLU A 207 -7.83 6.03 12.61
C GLU A 207 -8.59 6.37 13.90
N ASN A 208 -9.68 5.64 14.18
CA ASN A 208 -10.47 5.84 15.40
C ASN A 208 -9.71 5.43 16.67
N ALA A 209 -8.90 4.38 16.60
CA ALA A 209 -8.05 3.96 17.71
C ALA A 209 -6.94 4.98 18.00
N LEU A 210 -6.30 5.54 16.97
CA LEU A 210 -5.32 6.64 17.11
C LEU A 210 -5.93 7.84 17.84
N LYS A 211 -7.14 8.27 17.43
CA LYS A 211 -7.84 9.40 18.04
C LYS A 211 -8.15 9.12 19.52
N ARG A 212 -8.67 7.94 19.84
CA ARG A 212 -8.97 7.53 21.24
C ARG A 212 -7.74 7.52 22.12
N CYS A 213 -6.59 7.14 21.57
CA CYS A 213 -5.33 7.11 22.30
C CYS A 213 -4.64 8.48 22.40
N HIS A 214 -5.19 9.53 21.78
CA HIS A 214 -4.58 10.86 21.68
C HIS A 214 -3.13 10.81 21.12
N ILE A 215 -2.89 9.92 20.13
CA ILE A 215 -1.58 9.81 19.47
C ILE A 215 -1.52 10.85 18.35
N ASN A 216 -0.77 11.92 18.59
CA ASN A 216 -0.63 13.04 17.65
C ASN A 216 0.51 12.76 16.64
N LYS A 217 0.34 11.73 15.79
CA LYS A 217 1.23 11.39 14.68
C LYS A 217 0.41 11.24 13.41
N GLU A 218 0.94 11.67 12.26
CA GLU A 218 0.34 11.45 10.93
C GLU A 218 0.43 9.97 10.51
N ALA A 219 0.01 9.06 11.42
CA ALA A 219 0.08 7.64 11.19
C ALA A 219 -1.15 7.15 10.41
N THR A 220 -0.92 6.19 9.53
CA THR A 220 -1.95 5.50 8.75
C THR A 220 -1.90 4.00 9.05
N PHE A 221 -2.87 3.22 8.56
CA PHE A 221 -2.82 1.75 8.68
C PHE A 221 -1.48 1.18 8.20
N HIS A 222 -0.87 1.79 7.18
CA HIS A 222 0.44 1.37 6.68
C HIS A 222 1.59 1.59 7.66
N SER A 223 1.41 2.51 8.62
CA SER A 223 2.38 2.74 9.70
C SER A 223 2.54 1.53 10.64
N LEU A 224 1.55 0.64 10.74
CA LEU A 224 1.70 -0.65 11.44
C LEU A 224 2.81 -1.49 10.81
N ARG A 225 2.81 -1.58 9.48
CA ARG A 225 3.83 -2.32 8.73
C ARG A 225 5.19 -1.61 8.78
N HIS A 226 5.22 -0.29 8.77
CA HIS A 226 6.46 0.47 8.97
C HIS A 226 7.05 0.20 10.34
N SER A 227 6.20 0.20 11.39
CA SER A 227 6.61 -0.08 12.77
C SER A 227 7.10 -1.53 12.94
N PHE A 228 6.42 -2.51 12.31
CA PHE A 228 6.87 -3.90 12.28
C PHE A 228 8.30 -4.02 11.72
N ALA A 229 8.53 -3.46 10.51
CA ALA A 229 9.84 -3.52 9.88
C ALA A 229 10.93 -2.85 10.73
N THR A 230 10.62 -1.67 11.26
CA THR A 230 11.51 -0.89 12.11
C THR A 230 11.88 -1.65 13.38
N HIS A 231 10.88 -2.21 14.08
CA HIS A 231 11.11 -2.94 15.33
C HIS A 231 11.85 -4.26 15.13
N LEU A 232 11.67 -4.96 13.99
CA LEU A 232 12.50 -6.12 13.67
C LEU A 232 13.97 -5.74 13.50
N LEU A 233 14.25 -4.68 12.75
CA LEU A 233 15.62 -4.18 12.57
C LEU A 233 16.22 -3.70 13.90
N GLU A 234 15.45 -3.02 14.75
CA GLU A 234 15.89 -2.61 16.11
C GLU A 234 16.20 -3.81 17.01
N ASN A 235 15.51 -4.92 16.80
CA ASN A 235 15.77 -6.19 17.50
C ASN A 235 16.92 -6.99 16.86
N GLY A 236 17.64 -6.45 15.86
CA GLY A 236 18.82 -7.09 15.25
C GLY A 236 18.50 -8.05 14.11
N VAL A 237 17.25 -8.13 13.63
CA VAL A 237 16.91 -8.97 12.47
C VAL A 237 17.56 -8.40 11.22
N ASP A 238 18.26 -9.25 10.45
CA ASP A 238 18.87 -8.81 9.19
C ASP A 238 17.84 -8.24 8.20
N VAL A 239 18.25 -7.19 7.50
CA VAL A 239 17.41 -6.47 6.54
C VAL A 239 16.87 -7.36 5.42
N ARG A 240 17.58 -8.43 5.05
CA ARG A 240 17.14 -9.39 4.03
C ARG A 240 15.96 -10.21 4.50
N TYR A 241 15.96 -10.69 5.75
CA TYR A 241 14.80 -11.38 6.32
C TYR A 241 13.60 -10.44 6.46
N VAL A 242 13.82 -9.20 6.85
CA VAL A 242 12.75 -8.19 6.88
C VAL A 242 12.20 -7.95 5.46
N GLN A 243 13.06 -7.92 4.45
CA GLN A 243 12.65 -7.80 3.03
C GLN A 243 11.76 -8.99 2.61
N GLU A 244 12.12 -10.21 2.94
CA GLU A 244 11.37 -11.43 2.63
C GLU A 244 10.02 -11.43 3.33
N LEU A 245 9.98 -11.21 4.64
CA LEU A 245 8.75 -11.12 5.44
C LEU A 245 7.79 -10.06 4.90
N LEU A 246 8.32 -8.94 4.39
CA LEU A 246 7.52 -7.89 3.77
C LEU A 246 7.17 -8.17 2.31
N GLY A 247 7.85 -9.07 1.62
CA GLY A 247 7.69 -9.32 0.19
C GLY A 247 8.01 -8.08 -0.66
N HIS A 248 9.14 -7.41 -0.36
CA HIS A 248 9.63 -6.31 -1.16
C HIS A 248 10.49 -6.83 -2.31
N ALA A 249 10.06 -6.58 -3.55
CA ALA A 249 10.81 -6.97 -4.73
C ALA A 249 12.18 -6.27 -4.84
N ASN A 250 12.33 -5.09 -4.22
CA ASN A 250 13.55 -4.30 -4.25
C ASN A 250 14.00 -3.98 -2.82
N ILE A 251 15.24 -4.32 -2.49
CA ILE A 251 15.86 -4.07 -1.18
C ILE A 251 15.82 -2.58 -0.79
N ARG A 252 15.91 -1.67 -1.75
CA ARG A 252 15.82 -0.22 -1.51
C ARG A 252 14.54 0.17 -0.78
N THR A 253 13.44 -0.57 -0.98
CA THR A 253 12.17 -0.34 -0.27
C THR A 253 12.28 -0.68 1.22
N THR A 254 13.13 -1.64 1.58
CA THR A 254 13.37 -2.03 2.98
C THR A 254 14.45 -1.15 3.61
N GLN A 255 15.43 -0.70 2.84
CA GLN A 255 16.49 0.19 3.30
C GLN A 255 16.01 1.54 3.82
N ILE A 256 14.79 1.99 3.46
CA ILE A 256 14.22 3.21 4.07
C ILE A 256 14.06 3.07 5.60
N TYR A 257 13.83 1.86 6.10
CA TYR A 257 13.69 1.61 7.52
C TYR A 257 15.03 1.69 8.26
N THR A 258 16.15 1.33 7.61
CA THR A 258 17.47 1.45 8.24
C THR A 258 17.86 2.91 8.51
N LYS A 259 17.29 3.85 7.76
CA LYS A 259 17.48 5.30 8.02
C LYS A 259 16.76 5.77 9.28
N VAL A 260 15.70 5.06 9.69
CA VAL A 260 14.90 5.41 10.88
C VAL A 260 15.42 4.68 12.12
N THR A 261 15.99 3.49 11.93
CA THR A 261 16.36 2.56 13.01
C THR A 261 17.83 2.59 13.40
N ASN A 262 18.67 3.45 12.81
CA ASN A 262 20.11 3.35 13.07
C ASN A 262 20.37 3.31 14.60
N PRO A 263 20.54 2.11 15.21
CA PRO A 263 20.71 1.97 16.66
C PRO A 263 21.99 2.69 17.13
N SER A 264 22.96 2.82 16.21
CA SER A 264 24.20 3.57 16.46
C SER A 264 23.91 5.06 16.61
N LEU A 265 23.01 5.65 15.81
CA LEU A 265 22.64 7.06 15.97
C LEU A 265 21.90 7.33 17.28
N LYS A 266 21.07 6.38 17.73
CA LYS A 266 20.36 6.49 19.03
C LYS A 266 21.29 6.39 20.23
N LYS A 267 22.50 5.82 20.06
CA LYS A 267 23.52 5.69 21.10
C LYS A 267 24.53 6.85 21.10
N ILE A 268 24.51 7.68 20.08
CA ILE A 268 25.38 8.87 20.03
C ILE A 268 24.86 9.87 21.05
N LYS A 269 25.69 10.18 22.03
CA LYS A 269 25.41 11.23 23.01
C LYS A 269 25.58 12.58 22.33
N SER A 270 24.73 13.53 22.71
CA SER A 270 24.88 14.92 22.29
C SER A 270 26.18 15.49 22.83
N PRO A 271 26.88 16.39 22.11
CA PRO A 271 28.02 17.12 22.67
C PRO A 271 27.69 17.99 23.90
N LEU A 272 26.38 18.12 24.22
CA LEU A 272 25.91 18.79 25.44
C LEU A 272 25.73 17.85 26.63
N GLU A 273 25.85 16.56 26.42
CA GLU A 273 25.85 15.52 27.46
C GLU A 273 27.31 15.09 27.72
#